data_5389f3a3c24a4f9c82932c8b98ae54ab
#
_entry.id   5389f3a3c24a4f9c82932c8b98ae54ab
#
_cell.length_a   1.000
_cell.length_b   1.000
_cell.length_c   1.000
_cell.angle_alpha   90.00
_cell.angle_beta   90.00
_cell.angle_gamma   90.00
#
_symmetry.space_group_name_H-M   'P 1'
#
loop_
_entity.id
_entity.type
_entity.pdbx_description
1 polymer ?
#
loop_
_entity_poly.entity_id
_entity_poly.type
_entity_poly.pdbx_seq_one_letter_code
_entity_poly.pdbx_strand_id
1 'polypeptide(L)'
;MRKKRIIFEKPKKEVKFFARKKIKKLRVSLKNFFIVFFILLGLVFITVFGLALAFNTEFYPKTKVGRTEISSLSLEEATKKLKEKTDEFKKEELVVICGEKEKRIKIEELRPEFKIEETLQKLFALGHPKSFKEVVIQFPDIIKILLFHQNMPLIVDLKEESKIEEINSAISTLPKDAKFKIENGKLEIVAEENGSGIDVGELKEAILYNFSLLKKEVFFSPKMLKPSITKEILEESKPKVEDILSKAPLKLVFSRKGKI
;
A
#
# COMPACT_ATOMS: atom_id res chain seq x y z
N MET A 1 53.41 64.85 46.47
CA MET A 1 52.62 63.93 45.62
C MET A 1 51.26 63.74 46.23
N ARG A 2 50.20 64.33 45.65
CA ARG A 2 48.80 64.21 46.14
C ARG A 2 48.14 63.04 45.38
N LYS A 3 47.74 61.96 46.08
CA LYS A 3 46.95 60.87 45.53
C LYS A 3 45.48 61.34 45.35
N LYS A 4 44.99 61.40 44.09
CA LYS A 4 43.61 61.57 43.81
C LYS A 4 42.83 60.26 44.08
N ARG A 5 41.90 60.28 45.02
CA ARG A 5 40.93 59.19 45.23
C ARG A 5 39.85 59.28 44.15
N ILE A 6 39.72 58.24 43.37
CA ILE A 6 38.60 58.08 42.43
C ILE A 6 37.39 57.51 43.22
N ILE A 7 36.36 58.33 43.36
CA ILE A 7 35.08 57.91 43.99
C ILE A 7 34.28 57.28 42.91
N PHE A 8 34.01 55.97 43.02
CA PHE A 8 33.06 55.28 42.17
C PHE A 8 31.63 55.60 42.67
N GLU A 9 30.91 56.43 41.95
CA GLU A 9 29.48 56.65 42.18
C GLU A 9 28.70 55.39 41.77
N LYS A 10 27.85 54.88 42.67
CA LYS A 10 26.95 53.77 42.41
C LYS A 10 25.92 54.15 41.34
N PRO A 11 25.64 53.34 40.34
CA PRO A 11 24.65 53.67 39.32
C PRO A 11 23.25 53.77 39.92
N LYS A 12 22.59 54.85 39.60
CA LYS A 12 21.36 55.38 40.19
C LYS A 12 20.15 54.51 39.92
N LYS A 13 19.14 54.66 40.77
CA LYS A 13 17.86 54.00 40.81
C LYS A 13 17.03 54.00 39.49
N GLU A 14 17.40 54.81 38.52
CA GLU A 14 16.73 54.92 37.20
C GLU A 14 16.82 53.63 36.35
N VAL A 15 17.95 52.93 36.36
CA VAL A 15 18.10 51.67 35.55
C VAL A 15 17.13 50.57 36.01
N LYS A 16 16.86 50.51 37.34
CA LYS A 16 15.85 49.56 37.90
C LYS A 16 14.44 49.89 37.52
N PHE A 17 14.12 51.19 37.36
CA PHE A 17 12.77 51.64 36.99
C PHE A 17 12.44 51.34 35.53
N PHE A 18 13.37 51.57 34.62
CA PHE A 18 13.20 51.23 33.18
C PHE A 18 13.11 49.74 32.97
N ALA A 19 13.92 48.91 33.63
CA ALA A 19 13.84 47.46 33.56
C ALA A 19 12.52 46.91 34.05
N ARG A 20 12.01 47.42 35.19
CA ARG A 20 10.69 47.04 35.73
C ARG A 20 9.49 47.43 34.80
N LYS A 21 9.60 48.59 34.13
CA LYS A 21 8.56 49.06 33.18
C LYS A 21 8.54 48.23 31.90
N LYS A 22 9.72 47.82 31.40
CA LYS A 22 9.88 46.95 30.23
C LYS A 22 9.37 45.52 30.50
N ILE A 23 9.68 44.96 31.68
CA ILE A 23 9.20 43.66 32.12
C ILE A 23 7.67 43.65 32.31
N LYS A 24 7.08 44.71 32.89
CA LYS A 24 5.61 44.87 33.03
C LYS A 24 4.91 44.94 31.68
N LYS A 25 5.48 45.70 30.72
CA LYS A 25 4.96 45.81 29.34
C LYS A 25 5.05 44.47 28.59
N LEU A 26 6.14 43.72 28.79
CA LEU A 26 6.30 42.36 28.21
C LEU A 26 5.25 41.39 28.80
N ARG A 27 5.03 41.41 30.12
CA ARG A 27 4.02 40.56 30.77
C ARG A 27 2.59 40.87 30.29
N VAL A 28 2.25 42.12 30.12
CA VAL A 28 0.93 42.53 29.60
C VAL A 28 0.77 42.08 28.14
N SER A 29 1.84 42.20 27.33
CA SER A 29 1.84 41.72 25.94
C SER A 29 1.69 40.19 25.85
N LEU A 30 2.39 39.43 26.70
CA LEU A 30 2.29 37.98 26.77
C LEU A 30 0.87 37.54 27.20
N LYS A 31 0.30 38.20 28.20
CA LYS A 31 -1.05 37.90 28.65
C LYS A 31 -2.08 38.14 27.54
N ASN A 32 -1.97 39.24 26.82
CA ASN A 32 -2.86 39.55 25.70
C ASN A 32 -2.67 38.55 24.54
N PHE A 33 -1.44 38.14 24.29
CA PHE A 33 -1.17 37.08 23.31
C PHE A 33 -1.86 35.78 23.67
N PHE A 34 -1.77 35.31 24.92
CA PHE A 34 -2.47 34.10 25.35
C PHE A 34 -4.00 34.25 25.28
N ILE A 35 -4.55 35.43 25.63
CA ILE A 35 -5.99 35.69 25.53
C ILE A 35 -6.44 35.54 24.04
N VAL A 36 -5.77 36.24 23.15
CA VAL A 36 -6.09 36.16 21.70
C VAL A 36 -5.90 34.72 21.16
N PHE A 37 -4.83 34.04 21.57
CA PHE A 37 -4.60 32.66 21.20
C PHE A 37 -5.75 31.72 21.65
N PHE A 38 -6.19 31.82 22.90
CA PHE A 38 -7.30 31.00 23.40
C PHE A 38 -8.63 31.35 22.76
N ILE A 39 -8.86 32.62 22.41
CA ILE A 39 -10.08 33.04 21.69
C ILE A 39 -10.06 32.40 20.28
N LEU A 40 -8.93 32.46 19.55
CA LEU A 40 -8.80 31.86 18.23
C LEU A 40 -8.96 30.33 18.31
N LEU A 41 -8.36 29.70 19.30
CA LEU A 41 -8.49 28.27 19.54
C LEU A 41 -9.95 27.88 19.82
N GLY A 42 -10.64 28.66 20.66
CA GLY A 42 -12.05 28.45 20.94
C GLY A 42 -12.94 28.62 19.70
N LEU A 43 -12.62 29.60 18.85
CA LEU A 43 -13.33 29.82 17.59
C LEU A 43 -13.14 28.67 16.60
N VAL A 44 -11.92 28.16 16.48
CA VAL A 44 -11.63 26.94 15.68
C VAL A 44 -12.41 25.75 16.23
N PHE A 45 -12.42 25.56 17.56
CA PHE A 45 -13.16 24.47 18.18
C PHE A 45 -14.66 24.55 17.90
N ILE A 46 -15.26 25.73 18.06
CA ILE A 46 -16.69 25.95 17.77
C ILE A 46 -17.01 25.70 16.30
N THR A 47 -16.13 26.12 15.38
CA THR A 47 -16.32 25.90 13.95
C THR A 47 -16.26 24.42 13.61
N VAL A 48 -15.25 23.70 14.11
CA VAL A 48 -15.11 22.25 13.88
C VAL A 48 -16.28 21.47 14.48
N PHE A 49 -16.71 21.85 15.70
CA PHE A 49 -17.87 21.23 16.34
C PHE A 49 -19.18 21.50 15.58
N GLY A 50 -19.37 22.71 15.09
CA GLY A 50 -20.53 23.06 14.26
C GLY A 50 -20.56 22.28 12.94
N LEU A 51 -19.41 22.12 12.30
CA LEU A 51 -19.29 21.30 11.08
C LEU A 51 -19.54 19.82 11.38
N ALA A 52 -19.01 19.27 12.48
CA ALA A 52 -19.29 17.90 12.89
C ALA A 52 -20.78 17.63 13.12
N LEU A 53 -21.52 18.62 13.65
CA LEU A 53 -22.97 18.53 13.78
C LEU A 53 -23.69 18.66 12.43
N ALA A 54 -23.23 19.52 11.55
CA ALA A 54 -23.83 19.74 10.24
C ALA A 54 -23.72 18.49 9.34
N PHE A 55 -22.61 17.76 9.42
CA PHE A 55 -22.36 16.53 8.65
C PHE A 55 -22.64 15.25 9.45
N ASN A 56 -23.48 15.30 10.48
CA ASN A 56 -23.74 14.15 11.35
C ASN A 56 -24.34 12.92 10.62
N THR A 57 -25.02 13.12 9.49
CA THR A 57 -25.69 12.08 8.70
C THR A 57 -25.09 11.89 7.31
N GLU A 58 -24.14 12.74 6.91
CA GLU A 58 -23.56 12.77 5.57
C GLU A 58 -22.04 12.66 5.64
N PHE A 59 -21.43 12.19 4.56
CA PHE A 59 -19.97 12.22 4.43
C PHE A 59 -19.45 13.65 4.28
N TYR A 60 -18.30 13.91 4.86
CA TYR A 60 -17.65 15.22 4.77
C TYR A 60 -17.34 15.60 3.32
N PRO A 61 -17.22 16.92 3.02
CA PRO A 61 -16.78 17.40 1.71
C PRO A 61 -15.43 16.82 1.32
N LYS A 62 -15.22 16.63 0.01
CA LYS A 62 -13.96 16.08 -0.57
C LYS A 62 -13.67 14.64 -0.18
N THR A 63 -14.68 13.87 0.21
CA THR A 63 -14.55 12.44 0.53
C THR A 63 -14.75 11.59 -0.72
N LYS A 64 -13.82 10.66 -0.96
CA LYS A 64 -13.85 9.70 -2.06
C LYS A 64 -13.62 8.29 -1.54
N VAL A 65 -14.19 7.32 -2.23
CA VAL A 65 -13.89 5.90 -2.07
C VAL A 65 -13.43 5.35 -3.42
N GLY A 66 -12.19 4.88 -3.48
CA GLY A 66 -11.55 4.58 -4.75
C GLY A 66 -11.48 5.83 -5.64
N ARG A 67 -12.20 5.81 -6.78
CA ARG A 67 -12.31 6.95 -7.71
C ARG A 67 -13.69 7.65 -7.62
N THR A 68 -14.57 7.15 -6.76
CA THR A 68 -15.95 7.63 -6.66
C THR A 68 -16.06 8.69 -5.57
N GLU A 69 -16.54 9.87 -5.95
CA GLU A 69 -16.82 10.95 -5.00
C GLU A 69 -18.14 10.68 -4.28
N ILE A 70 -18.10 10.73 -2.95
CA ILE A 70 -19.25 10.50 -2.05
C ILE A 70 -19.50 11.68 -1.11
N SER A 71 -18.91 12.85 -1.40
CA SER A 71 -19.07 14.07 -0.61
C SER A 71 -20.53 14.44 -0.43
N SER A 72 -20.92 14.81 0.79
CA SER A 72 -22.28 15.23 1.16
C SER A 72 -23.39 14.24 0.78
N LEU A 73 -23.05 12.97 0.64
CA LEU A 73 -24.03 11.89 0.52
C LEU A 73 -24.28 11.24 1.86
N SER A 74 -25.51 10.80 2.08
CA SER A 74 -25.84 9.90 3.19
C SER A 74 -25.20 8.52 3.00
N LEU A 75 -25.17 7.70 4.05
CA LEU A 75 -24.63 6.35 3.98
C LEU A 75 -25.36 5.49 2.94
N GLU A 76 -26.68 5.63 2.83
CA GLU A 76 -27.51 4.90 1.87
C GLU A 76 -27.23 5.33 0.42
N GLU A 77 -27.16 6.63 0.15
CA GLU A 77 -26.86 7.18 -1.17
C GLU A 77 -25.44 6.79 -1.62
N ALA A 78 -24.45 6.86 -0.72
CA ALA A 78 -23.09 6.46 -0.99
C ALA A 78 -23.03 4.94 -1.30
N THR A 79 -23.76 4.11 -0.54
CA THR A 79 -23.84 2.67 -0.78
C THR A 79 -24.43 2.38 -2.16
N LYS A 80 -25.54 3.01 -2.52
CA LYS A 80 -26.17 2.86 -3.83
C LYS A 80 -25.21 3.25 -4.95
N LYS A 81 -24.61 4.43 -4.85
CA LYS A 81 -23.67 4.96 -5.84
C LYS A 81 -22.45 4.06 -6.02
N LEU A 82 -21.87 3.53 -4.92
CA LEU A 82 -20.73 2.62 -5.01
C LEU A 82 -21.13 1.26 -5.59
N LYS A 83 -22.33 0.73 -5.29
CA LYS A 83 -22.84 -0.50 -5.90
C LYS A 83 -22.96 -0.33 -7.42
N GLU A 84 -23.57 0.75 -7.89
CA GLU A 84 -23.66 1.05 -9.32
C GLU A 84 -22.27 1.12 -9.96
N LYS A 85 -21.31 1.83 -9.34
CA LYS A 85 -19.94 1.98 -9.87
C LYS A 85 -19.13 0.67 -9.85
N THR A 86 -19.29 -0.15 -8.83
CA THR A 86 -18.62 -1.46 -8.78
C THR A 86 -19.25 -2.45 -9.77
N ASP A 87 -20.56 -2.39 -10.02
CA ASP A 87 -21.22 -3.25 -11.01
C ASP A 87 -20.91 -2.82 -12.45
N GLU A 88 -20.72 -1.52 -12.71
CA GLU A 88 -20.16 -1.04 -13.97
C GLU A 88 -18.73 -1.53 -14.16
N PHE A 89 -17.88 -1.39 -13.13
CA PHE A 89 -16.49 -1.80 -13.15
C PHE A 89 -16.31 -3.31 -13.40
N LYS A 90 -17.14 -4.17 -12.82
CA LYS A 90 -17.10 -5.63 -13.06
C LYS A 90 -17.28 -6.02 -14.53
N LYS A 91 -17.99 -5.20 -15.31
CA LYS A 91 -18.23 -5.45 -16.75
C LYS A 91 -17.06 -5.02 -17.64
N GLU A 92 -16.09 -4.32 -17.09
CA GLU A 92 -14.93 -3.88 -17.84
C GLU A 92 -13.85 -4.98 -17.94
N GLU A 93 -12.78 -4.70 -18.68
CA GLU A 93 -11.62 -5.58 -18.81
C GLU A 93 -10.47 -5.08 -17.93
N LEU A 94 -9.85 -6.00 -17.21
CA LEU A 94 -8.55 -5.80 -16.59
C LEU A 94 -7.47 -5.97 -17.63
N VAL A 95 -6.58 -5.00 -17.73
CA VAL A 95 -5.40 -5.02 -18.59
C VAL A 95 -4.17 -5.15 -17.71
N VAL A 96 -3.45 -6.24 -17.84
CA VAL A 96 -2.19 -6.49 -17.12
C VAL A 96 -1.05 -6.42 -18.10
N ILE A 97 -0.09 -5.54 -17.87
CA ILE A 97 1.08 -5.30 -18.75
C ILE A 97 2.35 -5.62 -17.96
N CYS A 98 3.18 -6.50 -18.52
CA CYS A 98 4.48 -6.85 -17.96
C CYS A 98 5.56 -6.76 -19.06
N GLY A 99 6.31 -5.67 -19.06
CA GLY A 99 7.23 -5.34 -20.16
C GLY A 99 6.49 -5.16 -21.49
N GLU A 100 6.79 -6.02 -22.47
CA GLU A 100 6.14 -6.01 -23.79
C GLU A 100 4.91 -6.92 -23.87
N LYS A 101 4.64 -7.70 -22.83
CA LYS A 101 3.52 -8.64 -22.80
C LYS A 101 2.30 -8.01 -22.16
N GLU A 102 1.15 -8.27 -22.76
CA GLU A 102 -0.16 -7.80 -22.28
C GLU A 102 -1.14 -8.99 -22.21
N LYS A 103 -1.94 -9.03 -21.15
CA LYS A 103 -3.08 -9.94 -21.00
C LYS A 103 -4.31 -9.13 -20.64
N ARG A 104 -5.41 -9.37 -21.34
CA ARG A 104 -6.74 -8.83 -21.04
C ARG A 104 -7.63 -9.95 -20.53
N ILE A 105 -8.42 -9.64 -19.51
CA ILE A 105 -9.39 -10.56 -18.93
C ILE A 105 -10.58 -9.75 -18.42
N LYS A 106 -11.79 -10.28 -18.54
CA LYS A 106 -12.96 -9.63 -17.94
C LYS A 106 -12.85 -9.65 -16.43
N ILE A 107 -13.12 -8.51 -15.80
CA ILE A 107 -13.03 -8.37 -14.34
C ILE A 107 -14.00 -9.33 -13.64
N GLU A 108 -15.16 -9.60 -14.22
CA GLU A 108 -16.13 -10.54 -13.69
C GLU A 108 -15.60 -11.99 -13.55
N GLU A 109 -14.61 -12.39 -14.38
CA GLU A 109 -14.01 -13.73 -14.31
C GLU A 109 -13.17 -13.94 -13.04
N LEU A 110 -12.64 -12.84 -12.45
CA LEU A 110 -11.92 -12.85 -11.19
C LEU A 110 -12.85 -12.89 -9.96
N ARG A 111 -14.16 -12.72 -10.18
CA ARG A 111 -15.21 -12.67 -9.16
C ARG A 111 -14.86 -11.76 -7.98
N PRO A 112 -14.56 -10.46 -8.19
CA PRO A 112 -14.22 -9.55 -7.12
C PRO A 112 -15.43 -9.33 -6.21
N GLU A 113 -15.18 -9.42 -4.91
CA GLU A 113 -16.16 -9.10 -3.86
C GLU A 113 -15.81 -7.77 -3.21
N PHE A 114 -16.56 -6.72 -3.51
CA PHE A 114 -16.40 -5.40 -2.94
C PHE A 114 -17.19 -5.27 -1.64
N LYS A 115 -16.51 -5.12 -0.51
CA LYS A 115 -17.13 -4.96 0.82
C LYS A 115 -17.53 -3.51 1.06
N ILE A 116 -18.53 -3.05 0.30
CA ILE A 116 -18.93 -1.64 0.25
C ILE A 116 -19.41 -1.15 1.62
N GLU A 117 -20.35 -1.90 2.24
CA GLU A 117 -20.93 -1.54 3.54
C GLU A 117 -19.83 -1.44 4.62
N GLU A 118 -18.91 -2.41 4.66
CA GLU A 118 -17.79 -2.41 5.63
C GLU A 118 -16.86 -1.21 5.38
N THR A 119 -16.55 -0.91 4.12
CA THR A 119 -15.71 0.23 3.74
C THR A 119 -16.35 1.55 4.18
N LEU A 120 -17.64 1.73 3.85
CA LEU A 120 -18.36 2.94 4.19
C LEU A 120 -18.57 3.11 5.68
N GLN A 121 -18.86 2.03 6.43
CA GLN A 121 -18.98 2.09 7.89
C GLN A 121 -17.66 2.50 8.55
N LYS A 122 -16.53 1.94 8.12
CA LYS A 122 -15.21 2.34 8.61
C LYS A 122 -14.92 3.80 8.32
N LEU A 123 -15.22 4.25 7.10
CA LEU A 123 -15.01 5.63 6.70
C LEU A 123 -15.94 6.60 7.46
N PHE A 124 -17.19 6.22 7.62
CA PHE A 124 -18.18 7.04 8.33
C PHE A 124 -17.85 7.18 9.82
N ALA A 125 -17.36 6.13 10.46
CA ALA A 125 -16.93 6.16 11.86
C ALA A 125 -15.78 7.16 12.11
N LEU A 126 -14.95 7.43 11.08
CA LEU A 126 -13.92 8.45 11.13
C LEU A 126 -14.56 9.83 10.98
N GLY A 127 -14.56 10.61 12.04
CA GLY A 127 -15.06 11.99 12.04
C GLY A 127 -16.55 12.15 12.42
N HIS A 128 -17.28 11.06 12.70
CA HIS A 128 -18.66 11.11 13.23
C HIS A 128 -18.70 10.64 14.69
N PRO A 129 -18.18 11.44 15.62
CA PRO A 129 -18.14 11.09 17.04
C PRO A 129 -19.57 11.01 17.62
N LYS A 130 -19.83 9.97 18.40
CA LYS A 130 -21.12 9.73 19.05
C LYS A 130 -21.27 10.47 20.40
N SER A 131 -20.18 11.01 20.93
CA SER A 131 -20.14 11.69 22.22
C SER A 131 -19.17 12.87 22.22
N PHE A 132 -19.39 13.81 23.13
CA PHE A 132 -18.48 14.95 23.32
C PHE A 132 -17.04 14.52 23.61
N LYS A 133 -16.85 13.44 24.37
CA LYS A 133 -15.53 12.87 24.64
C LYS A 133 -14.84 12.40 23.35
N GLU A 134 -15.58 11.77 22.47
CA GLU A 134 -15.06 11.34 21.16
C GLU A 134 -14.74 12.53 20.26
N VAL A 135 -15.53 13.61 20.29
CA VAL A 135 -15.20 14.85 19.56
C VAL A 135 -13.83 15.38 19.96
N VAL A 136 -13.54 15.41 21.26
CA VAL A 136 -12.23 15.90 21.74
C VAL A 136 -11.09 14.97 21.31
N ILE A 137 -11.30 13.66 21.35
CA ILE A 137 -10.29 12.65 20.94
C ILE A 137 -10.07 12.69 19.44
N GLN A 138 -11.14 12.77 18.65
CA GLN A 138 -11.09 12.75 17.17
C GLN A 138 -10.83 14.13 16.57
N PHE A 139 -10.74 15.20 17.37
CA PHE A 139 -10.57 16.57 16.90
C PHE A 139 -9.45 16.75 15.87
N PRO A 140 -8.23 16.19 16.06
CA PRO A 140 -7.18 16.30 15.08
C PRO A 140 -7.53 15.60 13.74
N ASP A 141 -8.24 14.48 13.79
CA ASP A 141 -8.63 13.71 12.61
C ASP A 141 -9.77 14.42 11.86
N ILE A 142 -10.75 15.00 12.56
CA ILE A 142 -11.80 15.83 11.96
C ILE A 142 -11.18 17.02 11.22
N ILE A 143 -10.19 17.70 11.82
CA ILE A 143 -9.47 18.78 11.13
C ILE A 143 -8.77 18.29 9.85
N LYS A 144 -8.10 17.14 9.91
CA LYS A 144 -7.47 16.55 8.71
C LYS A 144 -8.52 16.26 7.63
N ILE A 145 -9.66 15.69 8.03
CA ILE A 145 -10.77 15.37 7.13
C ILE A 145 -11.28 16.64 6.42
N LEU A 146 -11.46 17.72 7.16
CA LEU A 146 -11.96 18.99 6.63
C LEU A 146 -10.96 19.72 5.73
N LEU A 147 -9.66 19.63 6.05
CA LEU A 147 -8.61 20.33 5.31
C LEU A 147 -8.11 19.57 4.09
N PHE A 148 -8.03 18.24 4.18
CA PHE A 148 -7.45 17.39 3.14
C PHE A 148 -8.51 16.51 2.48
N HIS A 149 -8.24 16.12 1.23
CA HIS A 149 -9.06 15.15 0.53
C HIS A 149 -8.92 13.78 1.19
N GLN A 150 -10.06 13.18 1.53
CA GLN A 150 -10.09 11.79 1.96
C GLN A 150 -10.31 10.89 0.75
N ASN A 151 -9.39 9.96 0.53
CA ASN A 151 -9.56 8.90 -0.44
C ASN A 151 -9.31 7.57 0.27
N MET A 152 -10.36 6.82 0.53
CA MET A 152 -10.27 5.49 1.12
C MET A 152 -10.36 4.44 0.01
N PRO A 153 -9.44 3.46 -0.04
CA PRO A 153 -9.58 2.34 -0.94
C PRO A 153 -10.76 1.46 -0.51
N LEU A 154 -11.47 0.86 -1.49
CA LEU A 154 -12.46 -0.18 -1.23
C LEU A 154 -11.79 -1.42 -0.65
N ILE A 155 -12.45 -2.07 0.29
CA ILE A 155 -12.05 -3.40 0.73
C ILE A 155 -12.54 -4.38 -0.33
N VAL A 156 -11.61 -5.15 -0.91
CA VAL A 156 -11.87 -6.07 -2.02
C VAL A 156 -11.23 -7.41 -1.75
N ASP A 157 -11.95 -8.49 -2.01
CA ASP A 157 -11.43 -9.85 -2.05
C ASP A 157 -11.63 -10.44 -3.45
N LEU A 158 -10.81 -11.42 -3.83
CA LEU A 158 -10.95 -12.19 -5.06
C LEU A 158 -11.32 -13.62 -4.72
N LYS A 159 -12.36 -14.15 -5.37
CA LYS A 159 -12.81 -15.54 -5.15
C LYS A 159 -12.18 -16.54 -6.13
N GLU A 160 -11.73 -16.08 -7.29
CA GLU A 160 -11.19 -16.92 -8.36
C GLU A 160 -9.68 -16.72 -8.51
N GLU A 161 -8.91 -17.30 -7.57
CA GLU A 161 -7.45 -17.14 -7.53
C GLU A 161 -6.73 -17.88 -8.68
N SER A 162 -7.33 -18.97 -9.18
CA SER A 162 -6.78 -19.73 -10.34
C SER A 162 -6.61 -18.86 -11.59
N LYS A 163 -7.44 -17.82 -11.74
CA LYS A 163 -7.32 -16.86 -12.83
C LYS A 163 -6.09 -15.97 -12.73
N ILE A 164 -5.57 -15.74 -11.54
CA ILE A 164 -4.31 -14.99 -11.34
C ILE A 164 -3.13 -15.79 -11.91
N GLU A 165 -3.12 -17.11 -11.71
CA GLU A 165 -2.11 -17.99 -12.28
C GLU A 165 -2.18 -18.03 -13.81
N GLU A 166 -3.40 -18.04 -14.39
CA GLU A 166 -3.60 -17.97 -15.84
C GLU A 166 -3.04 -16.65 -16.40
N ILE A 167 -3.35 -15.52 -15.76
CA ILE A 167 -2.82 -14.21 -16.16
C ILE A 167 -1.30 -14.23 -16.06
N ASN A 168 -0.74 -14.71 -14.95
CA ASN A 168 0.70 -14.75 -14.73
C ASN A 168 1.41 -15.60 -15.80
N SER A 169 0.86 -16.77 -16.14
CA SER A 169 1.41 -17.65 -17.18
C SER A 169 1.41 -17.00 -18.56
N ALA A 170 0.45 -16.14 -18.84
CA ALA A 170 0.37 -15.43 -20.12
C ALA A 170 1.38 -14.28 -20.24
N ILE A 171 1.69 -13.59 -19.15
CA ILE A 171 2.60 -12.43 -19.15
C ILE A 171 4.04 -12.77 -18.76
N SER A 172 4.27 -13.99 -18.22
CA SER A 172 5.59 -14.46 -17.82
C SER A 172 6.21 -15.36 -18.91
N THR A 173 7.52 -15.50 -18.88
CA THR A 173 8.25 -16.57 -19.55
C THR A 173 8.86 -17.43 -18.46
N LEU A 174 8.43 -18.68 -18.37
CA LEU A 174 8.97 -19.59 -17.37
C LEU A 174 10.44 -19.86 -17.61
N PRO A 175 11.28 -19.98 -16.58
CA PRO A 175 12.65 -20.42 -16.72
C PRO A 175 12.69 -21.86 -17.20
N LYS A 176 13.71 -22.22 -17.96
CA LYS A 176 13.95 -23.60 -18.36
C LYS A 176 15.19 -24.11 -17.64
N ASP A 177 15.04 -25.23 -16.95
CA ASP A 177 16.15 -25.90 -16.27
C ASP A 177 17.14 -26.46 -17.25
N ALA A 178 18.41 -26.46 -16.86
CA ALA A 178 19.44 -27.21 -17.54
C ALA A 178 19.09 -28.71 -17.55
N LYS A 179 19.43 -29.40 -18.62
CA LYS A 179 19.14 -30.83 -18.75
C LYS A 179 20.24 -31.57 -19.48
N PHE A 180 20.40 -32.87 -19.17
CA PHE A 180 21.23 -33.76 -19.94
C PHE A 180 20.56 -34.14 -21.26
N LYS A 181 21.33 -34.17 -22.34
CA LYS A 181 20.94 -34.65 -23.66
C LYS A 181 21.99 -35.66 -24.13
N ILE A 182 21.54 -36.77 -24.68
CA ILE A 182 22.44 -37.70 -25.34
C ILE A 182 22.35 -37.45 -26.85
N GLU A 183 23.45 -37.03 -27.43
CA GLU A 183 23.55 -36.79 -28.87
C GLU A 183 24.77 -37.51 -29.43
N ASN A 184 24.59 -38.31 -30.48
CA ASN A 184 25.63 -39.14 -31.09
C ASN A 184 26.40 -40.05 -30.09
N GLY A 185 25.71 -40.56 -29.05
CA GLY A 185 26.29 -41.37 -28.00
C GLY A 185 27.13 -40.63 -26.97
N LYS A 186 27.15 -39.31 -27.02
CA LYS A 186 27.83 -38.46 -26.05
C LYS A 186 26.81 -37.77 -25.16
N LEU A 187 27.15 -37.61 -23.86
CA LEU A 187 26.37 -36.86 -22.89
C LEU A 187 26.70 -35.37 -22.99
N GLU A 188 25.75 -34.60 -23.41
CA GLU A 188 25.83 -33.14 -23.48
C GLU A 188 24.89 -32.48 -22.45
N ILE A 189 25.25 -31.28 -22.00
CA ILE A 189 24.41 -30.48 -21.15
C ILE A 189 23.81 -29.35 -21.98
N VAL A 190 22.49 -29.31 -22.03
CA VAL A 190 21.74 -28.13 -22.53
C VAL A 190 21.67 -27.17 -21.40
N ALA A 191 22.20 -25.96 -21.60
CA ALA A 191 22.19 -24.90 -20.58
C ALA A 191 20.78 -24.45 -20.27
N GLU A 192 20.61 -23.93 -19.06
CA GLU A 192 19.40 -23.31 -18.60
C GLU A 192 19.11 -21.99 -19.35
N GLU A 193 17.84 -21.63 -19.37
CA GLU A 193 17.39 -20.33 -19.85
C GLU A 193 16.66 -19.61 -18.70
N ASN A 194 17.06 -18.36 -18.41
CA ASN A 194 16.34 -17.54 -17.45
C ASN A 194 14.94 -17.20 -17.97
N GLY A 195 13.98 -17.23 -17.05
CA GLY A 195 12.66 -16.71 -17.31
C GLY A 195 12.56 -15.21 -17.05
N SER A 196 11.42 -14.65 -17.37
CA SER A 196 11.06 -13.26 -17.02
C SER A 196 9.57 -13.20 -16.67
N GLY A 197 9.23 -12.48 -15.62
CA GLY A 197 7.83 -12.40 -15.18
C GLY A 197 7.69 -11.71 -13.84
N ILE A 198 6.60 -12.00 -13.17
CA ILE A 198 6.28 -11.48 -11.85
C ILE A 198 5.89 -12.64 -10.92
N ASP A 199 6.09 -12.46 -9.63
CA ASP A 199 5.55 -13.37 -8.61
C ASP A 199 4.02 -13.31 -8.57
N VAL A 200 3.37 -14.48 -8.41
CA VAL A 200 1.90 -14.59 -8.38
C VAL A 200 1.28 -13.80 -7.24
N GLY A 201 1.94 -13.79 -6.07
CA GLY A 201 1.49 -13.02 -4.91
C GLY A 201 1.56 -11.52 -5.16
N GLU A 202 2.65 -11.03 -5.73
CA GLU A 202 2.79 -9.61 -6.12
C GLU A 202 1.73 -9.20 -7.16
N LEU A 203 1.45 -10.07 -8.13
CA LEU A 203 0.41 -9.85 -9.13
C LEU A 203 -0.98 -9.72 -8.47
N LYS A 204 -1.31 -10.64 -7.56
CA LYS A 204 -2.56 -10.63 -6.80
C LYS A 204 -2.70 -9.35 -5.99
N GLU A 205 -1.70 -8.98 -5.21
CA GLU A 205 -1.72 -7.76 -4.39
C GLU A 205 -1.91 -6.51 -5.24
N ALA A 206 -1.22 -6.43 -6.38
CA ALA A 206 -1.37 -5.29 -7.27
C ALA A 206 -2.75 -5.22 -7.92
N ILE A 207 -3.34 -6.36 -8.30
CA ILE A 207 -4.71 -6.40 -8.82
C ILE A 207 -5.69 -5.94 -7.72
N LEU A 208 -5.59 -6.48 -6.50
CA LEU A 208 -6.43 -6.08 -5.38
C LEU A 208 -6.31 -4.57 -5.08
N TYR A 209 -5.10 -4.05 -5.05
CA TYR A 209 -4.86 -2.63 -4.84
C TYR A 209 -5.49 -1.76 -5.95
N ASN A 210 -5.33 -2.14 -7.21
CA ASN A 210 -5.96 -1.40 -8.31
C ASN A 210 -7.48 -1.50 -8.28
N PHE A 211 -8.05 -2.66 -7.96
CA PHE A 211 -9.49 -2.83 -7.81
C PHE A 211 -10.04 -2.02 -6.63
N SER A 212 -9.31 -1.93 -5.54
CA SER A 212 -9.68 -1.08 -4.41
C SER A 212 -9.83 0.40 -4.78
N LEU A 213 -9.15 0.82 -5.85
CA LEU A 213 -9.24 2.15 -6.43
C LEU A 213 -10.12 2.22 -7.69
N LEU A 214 -10.80 1.14 -8.08
CA LEU A 214 -11.55 1.00 -9.33
C LEU A 214 -10.69 1.36 -10.56
N LYS A 215 -9.45 0.86 -10.59
CA LYS A 215 -8.53 0.95 -11.72
C LYS A 215 -8.44 -0.39 -12.42
N LYS A 216 -8.44 -0.37 -13.74
CA LYS A 216 -8.45 -1.55 -14.60
C LYS A 216 -7.12 -1.86 -15.28
N GLU A 217 -6.10 -1.06 -15.06
CA GLU A 217 -4.78 -1.23 -15.66
C GLU A 217 -3.74 -1.46 -14.59
N VAL A 218 -2.92 -2.49 -14.78
CA VAL A 218 -1.84 -2.86 -13.86
C VAL A 218 -0.55 -3.01 -14.67
N PHE A 219 0.49 -2.28 -14.27
CA PHE A 219 1.77 -2.26 -14.95
C PHE A 219 2.86 -2.86 -14.08
N PHE A 220 3.68 -3.74 -14.68
CA PHE A 220 4.83 -4.34 -14.03
C PHE A 220 6.08 -4.23 -14.88
N SER A 221 7.22 -4.10 -14.22
CA SER A 221 8.52 -4.38 -14.81
C SER A 221 8.85 -5.85 -14.59
N PRO A 222 9.15 -6.63 -15.65
CA PRO A 222 9.45 -8.04 -15.49
C PRO A 222 10.73 -8.24 -14.67
N LYS A 223 10.68 -9.20 -13.74
CA LYS A 223 11.82 -9.66 -12.96
C LYS A 223 12.42 -10.90 -13.61
N MET A 224 13.74 -11.09 -13.47
CA MET A 224 14.40 -12.32 -13.91
C MET A 224 13.98 -13.48 -12.99
N LEU A 225 13.41 -14.52 -13.58
CA LEU A 225 13.11 -15.77 -12.91
C LEU A 225 14.26 -16.75 -13.17
N LYS A 226 14.89 -17.22 -12.10
CA LYS A 226 16.01 -18.14 -12.22
C LYS A 226 15.51 -19.58 -12.29
N PRO A 227 16.15 -20.45 -13.11
CA PRO A 227 15.87 -21.87 -13.12
C PRO A 227 16.30 -22.53 -11.81
N SER A 228 15.70 -23.68 -11.50
CA SER A 228 16.03 -24.47 -10.31
C SER A 228 17.30 -25.31 -10.52
N ILE A 229 17.54 -25.76 -11.76
CA ILE A 229 18.69 -26.55 -12.13
C ILE A 229 19.54 -25.76 -13.12
N THR A 230 20.77 -25.45 -12.71
CA THR A 230 21.73 -24.76 -13.55
C THR A 230 22.75 -25.74 -14.20
N LYS A 231 23.44 -25.26 -15.21
CA LYS A 231 24.50 -26.03 -15.89
C LYS A 231 25.58 -26.45 -14.89
N GLU A 232 25.95 -25.60 -13.94
CA GLU A 232 26.94 -25.88 -12.91
C GLU A 232 26.57 -27.12 -12.08
N ILE A 233 25.29 -27.21 -11.65
CA ILE A 233 24.76 -28.34 -10.88
C ILE A 233 24.86 -29.64 -11.70
N LEU A 234 24.57 -29.57 -13.00
CA LEU A 234 24.65 -30.71 -13.87
C LEU A 234 26.12 -31.09 -14.19
N GLU A 235 27.03 -30.14 -14.33
CA GLU A 235 28.47 -30.42 -14.51
C GLU A 235 29.05 -31.20 -13.33
N GLU A 236 28.67 -30.87 -12.09
CA GLU A 236 29.07 -31.65 -10.91
C GLU A 236 28.52 -33.07 -10.92
N SER A 237 27.35 -33.29 -11.51
CA SER A 237 26.69 -34.59 -11.59
C SER A 237 27.10 -35.42 -12.82
N LYS A 238 27.68 -34.78 -13.83
CA LYS A 238 28.03 -35.39 -15.13
C LYS A 238 28.87 -36.64 -15.01
N PRO A 239 29.96 -36.72 -14.20
CA PRO A 239 30.78 -37.93 -14.10
C PRO A 239 30.00 -39.17 -13.61
N LYS A 240 29.02 -38.95 -12.70
CA LYS A 240 28.17 -40.03 -12.20
C LYS A 240 27.21 -40.52 -13.25
N VAL A 241 26.67 -39.64 -14.09
CA VAL A 241 25.78 -40.02 -15.20
C VAL A 241 26.54 -40.74 -16.31
N GLU A 242 27.74 -40.29 -16.62
CA GLU A 242 28.64 -40.96 -17.60
C GLU A 242 29.04 -42.37 -17.14
N ASP A 243 29.34 -42.59 -15.85
CA ASP A 243 29.60 -43.90 -15.27
C ASP A 243 28.39 -44.82 -15.41
N ILE A 244 27.18 -44.32 -15.14
CA ILE A 244 25.94 -45.09 -15.33
C ILE A 244 25.72 -45.44 -16.80
N LEU A 245 25.92 -44.49 -17.70
CA LEU A 245 25.75 -44.70 -19.15
C LEU A 245 26.78 -45.68 -19.73
N SER A 246 28.00 -45.68 -19.21
CA SER A 246 29.04 -46.63 -19.64
C SER A 246 28.67 -48.08 -19.32
N LYS A 247 27.80 -48.31 -18.36
CA LYS A 247 27.28 -49.61 -17.96
C LYS A 247 25.98 -50.01 -18.68
N ALA A 248 25.48 -49.16 -19.57
CA ALA A 248 24.32 -49.47 -20.40
C ALA A 248 24.70 -50.32 -21.63
N PRO A 249 23.83 -51.23 -22.14
CA PRO A 249 22.47 -51.48 -21.69
C PRO A 249 22.40 -52.33 -20.43
N LEU A 250 21.53 -51.93 -19.47
CA LEU A 250 21.24 -52.74 -18.30
C LEU A 250 20.49 -53.99 -18.70
N LYS A 251 21.14 -55.16 -18.56
CA LYS A 251 20.54 -56.45 -18.84
C LYS A 251 19.79 -56.92 -17.59
N LEU A 252 18.47 -56.80 -17.57
CA LEU A 252 17.63 -57.37 -16.52
C LEU A 252 17.53 -58.88 -16.72
N VAL A 253 18.26 -59.65 -15.90
CA VAL A 253 18.17 -61.12 -15.91
C VAL A 253 17.17 -61.54 -14.84
N PHE A 254 15.99 -61.96 -15.25
CA PHE A 254 15.04 -62.62 -14.35
C PHE A 254 15.45 -64.10 -14.21
N SER A 255 16.07 -64.46 -13.09
CA SER A 255 16.22 -65.88 -12.75
C SER A 255 14.95 -66.34 -12.04
N ARG A 256 14.11 -67.08 -12.74
CA ARG A 256 13.01 -67.82 -12.16
C ARG A 256 13.59 -69.05 -11.45
N LYS A 257 13.75 -69.02 -10.14
CA LYS A 257 14.02 -70.24 -9.39
C LYS A 257 12.81 -71.15 -9.55
N GLY A 258 12.93 -72.11 -10.43
CA GLY A 258 11.95 -73.19 -10.57
C GLY A 258 11.90 -73.98 -9.28
N LYS A 259 10.73 -74.11 -8.69
CA LYS A 259 10.44 -75.26 -7.84
C LYS A 259 10.15 -76.46 -8.75
N ILE A 260 10.91 -77.54 -8.59
CA ILE A 260 10.56 -78.88 -9.02
C ILE A 260 9.46 -79.38 -8.15
#